data_44d0a6782f03aa160a421a6616e20f33
#
_entry.id   44d0a6782f03aa160a421a6616e20f33
#
_cell.length_a   1.000
_cell.length_b   1.000
_cell.length_c   1.000
_cell.angle_alpha   90.00
_cell.angle_beta   90.00
_cell.angle_gamma   90.00
#
_symmetry.space_group_name_H-M   'P 1'
#
loop_
_entity.id
_entity.type
_entity.pdbx_description
1 polymer ?
#
loop_
_entity_poly.entity_id
_entity_poly.type
_entity_poly.pdbx_seq_one_letter_code
_entity_poly.pdbx_strand_id
1 'polypeptide(L)'
;MTSIPAQDRHRGFREAIAGTDIEVIFEADMKWLEPEARREMESALARFPKIDLVYAHNDPGAHGAWLAARAAGREKEMLFVGIDALPQEGVAYVRQGILDATFQYPTGGSEAVETALRILRGEPVPKRIVLGSRVFDRSNVERGGDPLP
;
A
#
# COMPACT_ATOMS: atom_id res chain seq x y z
N MET A 1 4.17 8.64 13.27
CA MET A 1 2.86 8.27 12.63
C MET A 1 1.72 8.96 13.34
N THR A 2 1.07 9.94 12.71
CA THR A 2 0.02 10.75 13.35
C THR A 2 -1.38 10.50 12.79
N SER A 3 -1.50 9.98 11.54
CA SER A 3 -2.81 9.72 10.92
C SER A 3 -3.36 8.34 11.28
N ILE A 4 -4.68 8.23 11.43
CA ILE A 4 -5.37 6.95 11.71
C ILE A 4 -5.06 5.90 10.63
N PRO A 5 -5.10 6.21 9.30
CA PRO A 5 -4.76 5.21 8.28
C PRO A 5 -3.33 4.66 8.43
N ALA A 6 -2.36 5.50 8.81
CA ALA A 6 -1.00 5.02 9.02
C ALA A 6 -0.89 4.07 10.21
N GLN A 7 -1.59 4.39 11.32
CA GLN A 7 -1.63 3.53 12.49
C GLN A 7 -2.30 2.18 12.20
N ASP A 8 -3.42 2.20 11.48
CA ASP A 8 -4.15 0.98 11.13
C ASP A 8 -3.35 0.09 10.17
N ARG A 9 -2.72 0.66 9.14
CA ARG A 9 -1.85 -0.07 8.20
C ARG A 9 -0.63 -0.66 8.91
N HIS A 10 -0.01 0.11 9.81
CA HIS A 10 1.11 -0.38 10.63
C HIS A 10 0.67 -1.54 11.54
N ARG A 11 -0.44 -1.36 12.27
CA ARG A 11 -0.99 -2.41 13.15
C ARG A 11 -1.29 -3.69 12.37
N GLY A 12 -2.03 -3.60 11.27
CA GLY A 12 -2.37 -4.76 10.45
C GLY A 12 -1.14 -5.50 9.92
N PHE A 13 -0.12 -4.77 9.47
CA PHE A 13 1.15 -5.37 9.07
C PHE A 13 1.83 -6.10 10.24
N ARG A 14 1.94 -5.46 11.41
CA ARG A 14 2.55 -6.07 12.59
C ARG A 14 1.78 -7.30 13.08
N GLU A 15 0.46 -7.27 13.04
CA GLU A 15 -0.39 -8.41 13.38
C GLU A 15 -0.18 -9.58 12.39
N ALA A 16 -0.08 -9.28 11.09
CA ALA A 16 0.11 -10.30 10.06
C ALA A 16 1.46 -11.02 10.15
N ILE A 17 2.53 -10.33 10.55
CA ILE A 17 3.86 -10.93 10.68
C ILE A 17 4.10 -11.55 12.08
N ALA A 18 3.18 -11.35 13.02
CA ALA A 18 3.35 -11.88 14.38
C ALA A 18 3.45 -13.42 14.37
N GLY A 19 4.49 -13.95 14.98
CA GLY A 19 4.75 -15.40 15.03
C GLY A 19 5.39 -15.98 13.76
N THR A 20 5.77 -15.14 12.81
CA THR A 20 6.59 -15.51 11.64
C THR A 20 8.08 -15.20 11.92
N ASP A 21 8.96 -15.62 11.02
CA ASP A 21 10.39 -15.30 11.02
C ASP A 21 10.73 -13.97 10.29
N ILE A 22 9.71 -13.17 9.97
CA ILE A 22 9.89 -11.86 9.33
C ILE A 22 10.41 -10.85 10.35
N GLU A 23 11.59 -10.31 10.10
CA GLU A 23 12.22 -9.27 10.92
C GLU A 23 12.04 -7.89 10.26
N VAL A 24 11.54 -6.93 11.03
CA VAL A 24 11.48 -5.52 10.61
C VAL A 24 12.76 -4.82 11.02
N ILE A 25 13.66 -4.67 10.06
CA ILE A 25 15.02 -4.11 10.27
C ILE A 25 15.07 -2.59 10.21
N PHE A 26 14.06 -1.94 9.61
CA PHE A 26 14.01 -0.49 9.43
C PHE A 26 12.57 0.01 9.35
N GLU A 27 12.28 1.12 10.01
CA GLU A 27 11.01 1.84 9.90
C GLU A 27 11.29 3.35 9.84
N ALA A 28 10.57 4.06 8.97
CA ALA A 28 10.70 5.50 8.81
C ALA A 28 9.37 6.17 8.47
N ASP A 29 9.25 7.45 8.79
CA ASP A 29 8.09 8.27 8.44
C ASP A 29 8.35 9.01 7.13
N MET A 30 7.81 8.50 6.05
CA MET A 30 7.91 9.08 4.70
C MET A 30 6.93 10.23 4.44
N LYS A 31 6.11 10.63 5.42
CA LYS A 31 5.12 11.72 5.32
C LYS A 31 4.17 11.61 4.13
N TRP A 32 3.89 10.38 3.67
CA TRP A 32 3.10 10.06 2.48
C TRP A 32 3.70 10.53 1.15
N LEU A 33 4.97 10.96 1.12
CA LEU A 33 5.61 11.59 -0.01
C LEU A 33 6.69 10.69 -0.64
N GLU A 34 6.67 10.57 -1.96
CA GLU A 34 7.66 9.80 -2.74
C GLU A 34 9.11 10.29 -2.49
N PRO A 35 9.44 11.62 -2.50
CA PRO A 35 10.81 12.06 -2.28
C PRO A 35 11.32 11.74 -0.86
N GLU A 36 10.44 11.76 0.13
CA GLU A 36 10.79 11.39 1.51
C GLU A 36 11.07 9.88 1.58
N ALA A 37 10.17 9.06 1.03
CA ALA A 37 10.36 7.61 0.97
C ALA A 37 11.68 7.23 0.27
N ARG A 38 12.02 7.91 -0.81
CA ARG A 38 13.28 7.72 -1.51
C ARG A 38 14.48 8.00 -0.61
N ARG A 39 14.50 9.12 0.13
CA ARG A 39 15.59 9.47 1.07
C ARG A 39 15.72 8.45 2.20
N GLU A 40 14.59 8.02 2.77
CA GLU A 40 14.59 7.01 3.83
C GLU A 40 15.12 5.67 3.31
N MET A 41 14.74 5.28 2.09
CA MET A 41 15.26 4.07 1.48
C MET A 41 16.75 4.16 1.15
N GLU A 42 17.27 5.30 0.70
CA GLU A 42 18.71 5.54 0.53
C GLU A 42 19.46 5.31 1.85
N SER A 43 18.88 5.76 2.97
CA SER A 43 19.43 5.52 4.31
C SER A 43 19.41 4.05 4.71
N ALA A 44 18.32 3.34 4.39
CA ALA A 44 18.20 1.90 4.65
C ALA A 44 19.24 1.10 3.84
N LEU A 45 19.35 1.39 2.53
CA LEU A 45 20.30 0.72 1.63
C LEU A 45 21.77 0.90 2.05
N ALA A 46 22.11 2.07 2.61
CA ALA A 46 23.45 2.34 3.15
C ALA A 46 23.77 1.54 4.43
N ARG A 47 22.75 1.16 5.20
CA ARG A 47 22.90 0.49 6.51
C ARG A 47 22.76 -1.02 6.43
N PHE A 48 21.92 -1.53 5.51
CA PHE A 48 21.55 -2.94 5.46
C PHE A 48 22.00 -3.56 4.14
N PRO A 49 22.92 -4.54 4.21
CA PRO A 49 23.41 -5.23 3.01
C PRO A 49 22.34 -6.12 2.39
N LYS A 50 21.32 -6.53 3.16
CA LYS A 50 20.22 -7.39 2.71
C LYS A 50 18.89 -6.79 3.16
N ILE A 51 17.98 -6.63 2.20
CA ILE A 51 16.59 -6.22 2.38
C ILE A 51 15.77 -7.12 1.46
N ASP A 52 14.82 -7.87 2.00
CA ASP A 52 14.02 -8.82 1.21
C ASP A 52 12.69 -8.20 0.76
N LEU A 53 12.15 -7.25 1.53
CA LEU A 53 10.85 -6.64 1.27
C LEU A 53 10.82 -5.18 1.74
N VAL A 54 10.19 -4.34 0.95
CA VAL A 54 9.76 -2.99 1.32
C VAL A 54 8.24 -2.95 1.33
N TYR A 55 7.65 -2.71 2.50
CA TYR A 55 6.23 -2.44 2.67
C TYR A 55 6.02 -0.95 2.91
N ALA A 56 5.40 -0.27 1.98
CA ALA A 56 5.06 1.14 2.11
C ALA A 56 3.57 1.34 2.33
N HIS A 57 3.22 2.33 3.14
CA HIS A 57 1.83 2.62 3.47
C HIS A 57 1.04 3.28 2.31
N ASN A 58 1.70 3.65 1.21
CA ASN A 58 1.05 4.05 -0.03
C ASN A 58 1.93 3.73 -1.25
N ASP A 59 1.34 3.78 -2.45
CA ASP A 59 2.05 3.48 -3.70
C ASP A 59 3.14 4.50 -4.05
N PRO A 60 2.97 5.82 -3.84
CA PRO A 60 4.08 6.77 -4.01
C PRO A 60 5.28 6.47 -3.12
N GLY A 61 5.04 6.03 -1.88
CA GLY A 61 6.11 5.61 -0.98
C GLY A 61 6.86 4.37 -1.47
N ALA A 62 6.13 3.36 -1.93
CA ALA A 62 6.73 2.16 -2.51
C ALA A 62 7.54 2.49 -3.78
N HIS A 63 7.01 3.37 -4.64
CA HIS A 63 7.71 3.85 -5.84
C HIS A 63 8.98 4.62 -5.50
N GLY A 64 8.93 5.53 -4.53
CA GLY A 64 10.12 6.25 -4.06
C GLY A 64 11.22 5.33 -3.54
N ALA A 65 10.84 4.31 -2.77
CA ALA A 65 11.78 3.29 -2.31
C ALA A 65 12.38 2.48 -3.48
N TRP A 66 11.56 2.08 -4.45
CA TRP A 66 12.03 1.41 -5.66
C TRP A 66 13.02 2.28 -6.47
N LEU A 67 12.76 3.59 -6.61
CA LEU A 67 13.66 4.52 -7.29
C LEU A 67 15.04 4.59 -6.62
N ALA A 68 15.09 4.59 -5.28
CA ALA A 68 16.33 4.54 -4.53
C ALA A 68 17.07 3.21 -4.74
N ALA A 69 16.37 2.09 -4.65
CA ALA A 69 16.93 0.77 -4.87
C ALA A 69 17.48 0.61 -6.29
N ARG A 70 16.74 1.10 -7.30
CA ARG A 70 17.17 1.11 -8.70
C ARG A 70 18.42 1.97 -8.92
N ALA A 71 18.50 3.14 -8.30
CA ALA A 71 19.68 3.99 -8.38
C ALA A 71 20.93 3.32 -7.77
N ALA A 72 20.73 2.45 -6.77
CA ALA A 72 21.77 1.63 -6.16
C ALA A 72 22.03 0.30 -6.91
N GLY A 73 21.27 -0.02 -7.97
CA GLY A 73 21.36 -1.29 -8.71
C GLY A 73 20.84 -2.51 -7.93
N ARG A 74 20.00 -2.30 -6.92
CA ARG A 74 19.54 -3.31 -5.98
C ARG A 74 18.02 -3.60 -6.04
N GLU A 75 17.30 -3.04 -7.01
CA GLU A 75 15.85 -3.16 -7.12
C GLU A 75 15.35 -4.60 -7.33
N LYS A 76 16.22 -5.48 -7.79
CA LYS A 76 15.90 -6.90 -8.02
C LYS A 76 16.19 -7.80 -6.83
N GLU A 77 16.77 -7.26 -5.77
CA GLU A 77 17.11 -8.02 -4.56
C GLU A 77 15.93 -8.12 -3.59
N MET A 78 14.87 -7.32 -3.79
CA MET A 78 13.77 -7.17 -2.84
C MET A 78 12.43 -7.01 -3.53
N LEU A 79 11.37 -7.29 -2.80
CA LEU A 79 9.98 -7.04 -3.21
C LEU A 79 9.50 -5.66 -2.75
N PHE A 80 8.62 -5.05 -3.54
CA PHE A 80 8.01 -3.74 -3.21
C PHE A 80 6.49 -3.87 -3.16
N VAL A 81 5.91 -3.51 -2.02
CA VAL A 81 4.47 -3.59 -1.78
C VAL A 81 3.95 -2.23 -1.36
N GLY A 82 2.89 -1.77 -2.03
CA GLY A 82 2.20 -0.52 -1.77
C GLY A 82 0.74 -0.70 -1.35
N ILE A 83 0.09 0.42 -1.11
CA ILE A 83 -1.35 0.51 -0.84
C ILE A 83 -1.88 1.74 -1.59
N ASP A 84 -3.09 1.72 -1.98
CA ASP A 84 -4.05 2.63 -2.60
C ASP A 84 -4.55 2.06 -3.93
N ALA A 85 -3.70 1.45 -4.74
CA ALA A 85 -4.01 0.81 -6.03
C ALA A 85 -4.76 1.75 -6.99
N LEU A 86 -4.33 3.01 -7.09
CA LEU A 86 -4.87 3.91 -8.10
C LEU A 86 -4.47 3.44 -9.50
N PRO A 87 -5.38 3.53 -10.51
CA PRO A 87 -5.13 2.98 -11.85
C PRO A 87 -3.87 3.52 -12.53
N GLN A 88 -3.54 4.81 -12.33
CA GLN A 88 -2.39 5.49 -12.94
C GLN A 88 -1.11 5.40 -12.08
N GLU A 89 -1.20 4.88 -10.86
CA GLU A 89 -0.10 4.73 -9.91
C GLU A 89 0.11 3.25 -9.58
N GLY A 90 -0.31 2.77 -8.42
CA GLY A 90 -0.04 1.42 -7.94
C GLY A 90 -0.35 0.31 -8.94
N VAL A 91 -1.54 0.35 -9.59
CA VAL A 91 -1.90 -0.64 -10.63
C VAL A 91 -0.95 -0.55 -11.84
N ALA A 92 -0.64 0.67 -12.29
CA ALA A 92 0.31 0.86 -13.39
C ALA A 92 1.73 0.43 -13.01
N TYR A 93 2.15 0.66 -11.76
CA TYR A 93 3.46 0.23 -11.27
C TYR A 93 3.58 -1.29 -11.19
N VAL A 94 2.52 -2.00 -10.80
CA VAL A 94 2.50 -3.47 -10.87
C VAL A 94 2.63 -3.97 -12.30
N ARG A 95 1.88 -3.39 -13.26
CA ARG A 95 2.00 -3.73 -14.70
C ARG A 95 3.41 -3.54 -15.24
N GLN A 96 4.07 -2.48 -14.81
CA GLN A 96 5.44 -2.14 -15.23
C GLN A 96 6.50 -2.97 -14.51
N GLY A 97 6.13 -3.78 -13.51
CA GLY A 97 7.07 -4.55 -12.71
C GLY A 97 7.91 -3.70 -11.75
N ILE A 98 7.41 -2.51 -11.41
CA ILE A 98 7.97 -1.61 -10.40
C ILE A 98 7.57 -2.07 -9.00
N LEU A 99 6.28 -2.36 -8.81
CA LEU A 99 5.77 -2.98 -7.58
C LEU A 99 5.44 -4.46 -7.83
N ASP A 100 5.59 -5.27 -6.81
CA ASP A 100 5.18 -6.68 -6.83
C ASP A 100 3.71 -6.82 -6.48
N ALA A 101 3.19 -5.98 -5.58
CA ALA A 101 1.77 -5.92 -5.26
C ALA A 101 1.36 -4.53 -4.75
N THR A 102 0.06 -4.22 -4.90
CA THR A 102 -0.60 -3.10 -4.23
C THR A 102 -2.01 -3.51 -3.78
N PHE A 103 -2.48 -2.91 -2.69
CA PHE A 103 -3.79 -3.17 -2.10
C PHE A 103 -4.71 -1.98 -2.28
N GLN A 104 -5.91 -2.23 -2.79
CA GLN A 104 -6.89 -1.16 -2.98
C GLN A 104 -7.36 -0.57 -1.65
N TYR A 105 -7.36 0.76 -1.58
CA TYR A 105 -8.03 1.52 -0.53
C TYR A 105 -9.33 2.10 -1.10
N PRO A 106 -10.50 1.49 -0.81
CA PRO A 106 -11.78 1.94 -1.37
C PRO A 106 -12.17 3.31 -0.78
N THR A 107 -12.55 4.24 -1.63
CA THR A 107 -12.89 5.63 -1.22
C THR A 107 -14.34 5.80 -0.78
N GLY A 108 -15.24 4.88 -1.18
CA GLY A 108 -16.64 4.85 -0.77
C GLY A 108 -17.50 5.99 -1.33
N GLY A 109 -17.09 6.63 -2.42
CA GLY A 109 -17.80 7.80 -2.95
C GLY A 109 -19.23 7.49 -3.43
N SER A 110 -19.43 6.41 -4.17
CA SER A 110 -20.78 5.98 -4.61
C SER A 110 -21.66 5.57 -3.44
N GLU A 111 -21.12 4.78 -2.53
CA GLU A 111 -21.82 4.30 -1.33
C GLU A 111 -22.23 5.47 -0.42
N ALA A 112 -21.40 6.49 -0.32
CA ALA A 112 -21.72 7.70 0.45
C ALA A 112 -22.90 8.46 -0.18
N VAL A 113 -22.92 8.64 -1.51
CA VAL A 113 -24.04 9.30 -2.22
C VAL A 113 -25.32 8.49 -2.11
N GLU A 114 -25.26 7.18 -2.37
CA GLU A 114 -26.43 6.31 -2.25
C GLU A 114 -27.00 6.30 -0.84
N THR A 115 -26.13 6.22 0.18
CA THR A 115 -26.53 6.26 1.58
C THR A 115 -27.20 7.60 1.93
N ALA A 116 -26.64 8.72 1.46
CA ALA A 116 -27.21 10.05 1.68
C ALA A 116 -28.61 10.15 1.04
N LEU A 117 -28.81 9.67 -0.18
CA LEU A 117 -30.12 9.66 -0.83
C LEU A 117 -31.15 8.81 -0.08
N ARG A 118 -30.75 7.66 0.47
CA ARG A 118 -31.62 6.82 1.30
C ARG A 118 -32.04 7.55 2.59
N ILE A 119 -31.09 8.21 3.27
CA ILE A 119 -31.38 9.02 4.47
C ILE A 119 -32.39 10.12 4.15
N LEU A 120 -32.20 10.85 3.04
CA LEU A 120 -33.11 11.91 2.62
C LEU A 120 -34.54 11.41 2.31
N ARG A 121 -34.69 10.14 1.92
CA ARG A 121 -35.99 9.49 1.70
C ARG A 121 -36.58 8.88 2.98
N GLY A 122 -35.91 9.02 4.12
CA GLY A 122 -36.37 8.40 5.38
C GLY A 122 -36.18 6.90 5.45
N GLU A 123 -35.37 6.31 4.57
CA GLU A 123 -35.08 4.87 4.55
C GLU A 123 -34.05 4.51 5.64
N PRO A 124 -34.18 3.33 6.26
CA PRO A 124 -33.17 2.86 7.21
C PRO A 124 -31.84 2.57 6.52
N VAL A 125 -30.75 3.02 7.14
CA VAL A 125 -29.38 2.77 6.68
C VAL A 125 -28.55 2.13 7.79
N PRO A 126 -27.58 1.26 7.47
CA PRO A 126 -26.69 0.69 8.48
C PRO A 126 -25.76 1.78 9.04
N LYS A 127 -25.42 1.65 10.34
CA LYS A 127 -24.47 2.57 11.00
C LYS A 127 -23.06 2.45 10.47
N ARG A 128 -22.71 1.31 9.86
CA ARG A 128 -21.38 1.01 9.34
C ARG A 128 -21.53 0.28 8.01
N ILE A 129 -20.82 0.74 7.00
CA ILE A 129 -20.69 0.10 5.70
C ILE A 129 -19.22 -0.29 5.54
N VAL A 130 -18.95 -1.57 5.37
CA VAL A 130 -17.60 -2.08 5.08
C VAL A 130 -17.50 -2.28 3.59
N LEU A 131 -16.53 -1.64 2.99
CA LEU A 131 -16.28 -1.73 1.55
C LEU A 131 -15.32 -2.89 1.26
N GLY A 132 -15.55 -3.58 0.15
CA GLY A 132 -14.63 -4.59 -0.33
C GLY A 132 -13.29 -3.97 -0.78
N SER A 133 -12.22 -4.72 -0.64
CA SER A 133 -10.89 -4.34 -1.13
C SER A 133 -10.37 -5.39 -2.11
N ARG A 134 -9.30 -5.07 -2.84
CA ARG A 134 -8.68 -5.95 -3.82
C ARG A 134 -7.17 -5.91 -3.69
N VAL A 135 -6.50 -6.99 -4.03
CA VAL A 135 -5.06 -7.05 -4.23
C VAL A 135 -4.75 -7.10 -5.73
N PHE A 136 -3.75 -6.36 -6.12
CA PHE A 136 -3.20 -6.37 -7.47
C PHE A 136 -1.75 -6.84 -7.40
N ASP A 137 -1.45 -7.92 -8.14
CA ASP A 137 -0.12 -8.44 -8.38
C ASP A 137 0.06 -8.76 -9.87
N ARG A 138 1.23 -9.26 -10.26
CA ARG A 138 1.53 -9.58 -11.66
C ARG A 138 0.60 -10.63 -12.26
N SER A 139 0.04 -11.52 -11.45
CA SER A 139 -0.81 -12.62 -11.93
C SER A 139 -2.24 -12.19 -12.22
N ASN A 140 -2.70 -11.09 -11.59
CA ASN A 140 -4.11 -10.68 -11.62
C ASN A 140 -4.36 -9.24 -12.09
N VAL A 141 -3.33 -8.41 -12.23
CA VAL A 141 -3.46 -6.98 -12.54
C VAL A 141 -4.22 -6.71 -13.85
N GLU A 142 -4.07 -7.57 -14.87
CA GLU A 142 -4.79 -7.44 -16.15
C GLU A 142 -6.25 -7.87 -16.06
N ARG A 143 -6.62 -8.64 -15.03
CA ARG A 143 -8.00 -9.07 -14.77
C ARG A 143 -8.74 -8.17 -13.78
N GLY A 144 -8.11 -7.08 -13.31
CA GLY A 144 -8.70 -6.15 -12.36
C GLY A 144 -8.49 -6.52 -10.89
N GLY A 145 -7.47 -7.31 -10.59
CA GLY A 145 -7.11 -7.74 -9.23
C GLY A 145 -8.06 -8.79 -8.65
N ASP A 146 -7.68 -9.37 -7.54
CA ASP A 146 -8.49 -10.36 -6.81
C ASP A 146 -9.11 -9.73 -5.56
N PRO A 147 -10.38 -10.04 -5.23
CA PRO A 147 -11.02 -9.53 -4.02
C PRO A 147 -10.32 -10.08 -2.78
N LEU A 148 -10.19 -9.25 -1.76
CA LEU A 148 -9.77 -9.69 -0.43
C LEU A 148 -10.98 -10.19 0.37
N PRO A 149 -10.80 -11.19 1.26
CA PRO A 149 -11.86 -11.75 2.09
C PRO A 149 -12.44 -10.75 3.09
#